data_9e7f03d0157ecacd9ed3091e662937f1
#
_entry.id   9e7f03d0157ecacd9ed3091e662937f1
#
_cell.length_a   1.000
_cell.length_b   1.000
_cell.length_c   1.000
_cell.angle_alpha   90.00
_cell.angle_beta   90.00
_cell.angle_gamma   90.00
#
_symmetry.space_group_name_H-M   'P 1'
#
loop_
_entity.id
_entity.type
_entity.pdbx_description
1 polymer ?
#
loop_
_entity_poly.entity_id
_entity_poly.type
_entity_poly.pdbx_seq_one_letter_code
_entity_poly.pdbx_strand_id
1 'polypeptide(L)'
;TAAGGRMAQPGEFTIRAYLAGKLDLSQAEAVADTIAASSRAAHALASTQMRGGYSDELERLRDKLLHLTSLLELELDFSEEDVEFADRTALRETMQRIGVEIDRLRNSFSLGNAIKEGVAVAIAGAPNVGKSTLLNRLLNEERAMVSEIAGTTRDVIEERANIGGILFRFLDTAGIRSTDDRLERMGIERTMESIRKAQVVIHMIDAPTLT
;
A
#
# COMPACT_ATOMS: atom_id res chain seq x y z
N THR A 1 -13.93 -36.81 -12.43
CA THR A 1 -14.23 -37.75 -11.32
C THR A 1 -15.47 -38.52 -11.67
N ALA A 2 -15.59 -39.77 -11.18
CA ALA A 2 -16.74 -40.66 -11.46
C ALA A 2 -18.12 -40.07 -11.06
N ALA A 3 -18.13 -39.01 -10.22
CA ALA A 3 -19.32 -38.32 -9.75
C ALA A 3 -19.63 -37.00 -10.51
N GLY A 4 -19.04 -36.80 -11.69
CA GLY A 4 -19.28 -35.60 -12.50
C GLY A 4 -18.62 -34.28 -12.00
N GLY A 5 -17.84 -34.34 -10.93
CA GLY A 5 -17.09 -33.22 -10.43
C GLY A 5 -15.85 -32.90 -11.32
N ARG A 6 -15.44 -31.66 -11.39
CA ARG A 6 -14.20 -31.17 -12.01
C ARG A 6 -13.31 -30.44 -11.02
N MET A 7 -12.06 -30.33 -11.32
CA MET A 7 -11.16 -29.43 -10.56
C MET A 7 -11.61 -27.99 -10.73
N ALA A 8 -11.61 -27.23 -9.63
CA ALA A 8 -11.84 -25.80 -9.67
C ALA A 8 -10.67 -25.06 -10.31
N GLN A 9 -10.96 -23.99 -11.02
CA GLN A 9 -9.94 -23.09 -11.53
C GLN A 9 -9.39 -22.20 -10.40
N PRO A 10 -8.18 -21.65 -10.55
CA PRO A 10 -7.64 -20.69 -9.58
C PRO A 10 -8.63 -19.54 -9.31
N GLY A 11 -8.92 -19.27 -8.04
CA GLY A 11 -9.86 -18.21 -7.63
C GLY A 11 -11.36 -18.57 -7.74
N GLU A 12 -11.74 -19.71 -8.31
CA GLU A 12 -13.14 -20.05 -8.54
C GLU A 12 -13.99 -20.09 -7.26
N PHE A 13 -13.44 -20.58 -6.15
CA PHE A 13 -14.16 -20.59 -4.87
C PHE A 13 -14.45 -19.17 -4.37
N THR A 14 -13.46 -18.28 -4.46
CA THR A 14 -13.60 -16.88 -4.06
C THR A 14 -14.61 -16.14 -4.93
N ILE A 15 -14.57 -16.35 -6.26
CA ILE A 15 -15.54 -15.78 -7.20
C ILE A 15 -16.96 -16.24 -6.87
N ARG A 16 -17.16 -17.54 -6.61
CA ARG A 16 -18.46 -18.07 -6.25
C ARG A 16 -18.97 -17.55 -4.92
N ALA A 17 -18.08 -17.38 -3.93
CA ALA A 17 -18.43 -16.80 -2.64
C ALA A 17 -18.86 -15.34 -2.77
N TYR A 18 -18.15 -14.55 -3.59
CA TYR A 18 -18.51 -13.18 -3.92
C TYR A 18 -19.86 -13.08 -4.62
N LEU A 19 -20.09 -13.88 -5.69
CA LEU A 19 -21.36 -13.89 -6.42
C LEU A 19 -22.55 -14.37 -5.56
N ALA A 20 -22.28 -15.19 -4.55
CA ALA A 20 -23.28 -15.65 -3.58
C ALA A 20 -23.48 -14.68 -2.40
N GLY A 21 -22.83 -13.50 -2.39
CA GLY A 21 -22.92 -12.51 -1.32
C GLY A 21 -22.32 -12.95 0.02
N LYS A 22 -21.47 -14.00 0.02
CA LYS A 22 -20.77 -14.47 1.23
C LYS A 22 -19.49 -13.69 1.53
N LEU A 23 -18.92 -13.05 0.52
CA LEU A 23 -17.80 -12.16 0.60
C LEU A 23 -18.15 -10.89 -0.20
N ASP A 24 -17.71 -9.74 0.27
CA ASP A 24 -17.67 -8.52 -0.55
C ASP A 24 -16.41 -8.49 -1.41
N LEU A 25 -16.27 -7.45 -2.27
CA LEU A 25 -15.14 -7.33 -3.17
C LEU A 25 -13.81 -7.19 -2.42
N SER A 26 -13.79 -6.37 -1.35
CA SER A 26 -12.60 -6.15 -0.54
C SER A 26 -12.12 -7.43 0.14
N GLN A 27 -13.06 -8.23 0.66
CA GLN A 27 -12.78 -9.54 1.25
C GLN A 27 -12.27 -10.54 0.21
N ALA A 28 -12.86 -10.54 -1.00
CA ALA A 28 -12.43 -11.40 -2.08
C ALA A 28 -11.00 -11.08 -2.56
N GLU A 29 -10.65 -9.80 -2.66
CA GLU A 29 -9.29 -9.34 -2.95
C GLU A 29 -8.31 -9.73 -1.84
N ALA A 30 -8.73 -9.60 -0.58
CA ALA A 30 -7.91 -9.96 0.58
C ALA A 30 -7.54 -11.46 0.62
N VAL A 31 -8.35 -12.35 0.04
CA VAL A 31 -7.99 -13.77 -0.13
C VAL A 31 -6.76 -13.90 -1.03
N ALA A 32 -6.75 -13.20 -2.17
CA ALA A 32 -5.60 -13.21 -3.09
C ALA A 32 -4.36 -12.58 -2.43
N ASP A 33 -4.55 -11.48 -1.71
CA ASP A 33 -3.48 -10.80 -0.98
C ASP A 33 -2.86 -11.67 0.12
N THR A 34 -3.68 -12.46 0.82
CA THR A 34 -3.20 -13.41 1.84
C THR A 34 -2.29 -14.48 1.22
N ILE A 35 -2.64 -14.96 0.01
CA ILE A 35 -1.84 -15.95 -0.72
C ILE A 35 -0.54 -15.33 -1.25
N ALA A 36 -0.60 -14.09 -1.74
CA ALA A 36 0.52 -13.38 -2.32
C ALA A 36 1.44 -12.71 -1.27
N ALA A 37 1.04 -12.68 0.01
CA ALA A 37 1.77 -11.97 1.05
C ALA A 37 3.21 -12.47 1.21
N SER A 38 4.16 -11.58 0.98
CA SER A 38 5.61 -11.86 1.07
C SER A 38 6.23 -11.43 2.41
N SER A 39 5.43 -10.87 3.32
CA SER A 39 5.87 -10.44 4.65
C SER A 39 4.80 -10.72 5.71
N ARG A 40 5.22 -10.80 6.98
CA ARG A 40 4.30 -10.97 8.11
C ARG A 40 3.33 -9.80 8.20
N ALA A 41 3.78 -8.57 7.96
CA ALA A 41 2.96 -7.38 7.99
C ALA A 41 1.89 -7.40 6.88
N ALA A 42 2.26 -7.79 5.63
CA ALA A 42 1.32 -7.94 4.52
C ALA A 42 0.26 -9.00 4.81
N HIS A 43 0.67 -10.17 5.35
CA HIS A 43 -0.25 -11.23 5.73
C HIS A 43 -1.24 -10.78 6.83
N ALA A 44 -0.76 -10.08 7.85
CA ALA A 44 -1.61 -9.56 8.93
C ALA A 44 -2.64 -8.55 8.40
N LEU A 45 -2.21 -7.66 7.50
CA LEU A 45 -3.09 -6.68 6.84
C LEU A 45 -4.17 -7.38 6.02
N ALA A 46 -3.79 -8.30 5.13
CA ALA A 46 -4.72 -9.08 4.32
C ALA A 46 -5.71 -9.90 5.16
N SER A 47 -5.24 -10.52 6.25
CA SER A 47 -6.10 -11.24 7.20
C SER A 47 -7.13 -10.35 7.86
N THR A 48 -6.79 -9.10 8.18
CA THR A 48 -7.71 -8.12 8.77
C THR A 48 -8.76 -7.68 7.75
N GLN A 49 -8.36 -7.43 6.49
CA GLN A 49 -9.28 -7.11 5.40
C GLN A 49 -10.24 -8.26 5.10
N MET A 50 -9.74 -9.51 5.07
CA MET A 50 -10.57 -10.70 4.86
C MET A 50 -11.65 -10.87 5.92
N ARG A 51 -11.43 -10.37 7.16
CA ARG A 51 -12.42 -10.36 8.23
C ARG A 51 -13.43 -9.21 8.17
N GLY A 52 -13.39 -8.38 7.13
CA GLY A 52 -14.33 -7.28 6.91
C GLY A 52 -13.93 -5.95 7.54
N GLY A 53 -12.72 -5.82 8.11
CA GLY A 53 -12.33 -4.60 8.82
C GLY A 53 -12.40 -3.31 8.01
N TYR A 54 -12.15 -3.38 6.69
CA TYR A 54 -12.26 -2.24 5.80
C TYR A 54 -13.72 -1.98 5.38
N SER A 55 -14.47 -3.05 5.11
CA SER A 55 -15.88 -2.98 4.71
C SER A 55 -16.75 -2.38 5.80
N ASP A 56 -16.52 -2.76 7.05
CA ASP A 56 -17.24 -2.20 8.21
C ASP A 56 -17.00 -0.69 8.36
N GLU A 57 -15.78 -0.19 8.09
CA GLU A 57 -15.49 1.25 8.11
C GLU A 57 -16.19 1.99 6.99
N LEU A 58 -16.21 1.45 5.78
CA LEU A 58 -16.92 2.03 4.64
C LEU A 58 -18.43 2.04 4.86
N GLU A 59 -19.01 0.99 5.43
CA GLU A 59 -20.43 0.91 5.74
C GLU A 59 -20.83 1.99 6.77
N ARG A 60 -20.07 2.15 7.83
CA ARG A 60 -20.29 3.23 8.83
C ARG A 60 -20.20 4.63 8.19
N LEU A 61 -19.26 4.84 7.27
CA LEU A 61 -19.13 6.11 6.57
C LEU A 61 -20.30 6.36 5.64
N ARG A 62 -20.75 5.34 4.91
CA ARG A 62 -21.95 5.38 4.07
C ARG A 62 -23.19 5.75 4.89
N ASP A 63 -23.38 5.12 6.04
CA ASP A 63 -24.55 5.39 6.91
C ASP A 63 -24.54 6.82 7.43
N LYS A 64 -23.38 7.38 7.79
CA LYS A 64 -23.24 8.79 8.16
C LYS A 64 -23.60 9.73 6.99
N LEU A 65 -23.16 9.40 5.76
CA LEU A 65 -23.50 10.17 4.57
C LEU A 65 -25.00 10.11 4.25
N LEU A 66 -25.61 8.93 4.35
CA LEU A 66 -27.05 8.76 4.15
C LEU A 66 -27.84 9.57 5.19
N HIS A 67 -27.45 9.52 6.45
CA HIS A 67 -28.09 10.33 7.50
C HIS A 67 -27.97 11.83 7.22
N LEU A 68 -26.78 12.29 6.80
CA LEU A 68 -26.58 13.69 6.39
C LEU A 68 -27.50 14.09 5.22
N THR A 69 -27.59 13.23 4.19
CA THR A 69 -28.47 13.46 3.04
C THR A 69 -29.93 13.56 3.46
N SER A 70 -30.40 12.66 4.35
CA SER A 70 -31.76 12.69 4.86
C SER A 70 -32.10 13.99 5.63
N LEU A 71 -31.13 14.51 6.41
CA LEU A 71 -31.28 15.79 7.11
C LEU A 71 -31.39 16.97 6.11
N LEU A 72 -30.57 16.94 5.04
CA LEU A 72 -30.61 17.96 4.00
C LEU A 72 -31.92 17.92 3.19
N GLU A 73 -32.44 16.74 2.89
CA GLU A 73 -33.71 16.55 2.21
C GLU A 73 -34.88 17.10 3.05
N LEU A 74 -34.90 16.78 4.37
CA LEU A 74 -35.88 17.32 5.29
C LEU A 74 -35.84 18.85 5.35
N GLU A 75 -34.66 19.45 5.43
CA GLU A 75 -34.51 20.91 5.45
C GLU A 75 -35.02 21.58 4.16
N LEU A 76 -34.84 20.90 3.00
CA LEU A 76 -35.30 21.37 1.70
C LEU A 76 -36.84 21.25 1.57
N ASP A 77 -37.42 20.13 1.98
CA ASP A 77 -38.85 19.86 1.85
C ASP A 77 -39.70 20.79 2.73
N PHE A 78 -39.17 21.16 3.89
CA PHE A 78 -39.85 22.04 4.86
C PHE A 78 -39.32 23.48 4.89
N SER A 79 -38.51 23.87 3.88
CA SER A 79 -37.91 25.20 3.81
C SER A 79 -38.93 26.36 3.73
N GLU A 80 -40.20 26.07 3.36
CA GLU A 80 -41.33 27.04 3.33
C GLU A 80 -42.07 27.15 4.68
N GLU A 81 -41.82 26.23 5.61
CA GLU A 81 -42.37 26.29 6.96
C GLU A 81 -41.26 26.85 7.89
N ASP A 82 -41.59 27.82 8.77
CA ASP A 82 -40.64 28.44 9.74
C ASP A 82 -40.12 27.44 10.80
N VAL A 83 -39.75 26.20 10.40
CA VAL A 83 -39.28 25.13 11.26
C VAL A 83 -37.85 24.74 10.82
N GLU A 84 -36.84 25.07 11.62
CA GLU A 84 -35.49 24.58 11.43
C GLU A 84 -35.41 23.12 11.94
N PHE A 85 -35.32 22.13 11.03
CA PHE A 85 -35.18 20.71 11.37
C PHE A 85 -33.72 20.33 11.70
N ALA A 86 -32.75 21.07 11.19
CA ALA A 86 -31.33 20.83 11.46
C ALA A 86 -30.62 22.13 11.82
N ASP A 87 -29.93 22.14 12.95
CA ASP A 87 -28.99 23.22 13.25
C ASP A 87 -27.86 23.21 12.20
N ARG A 88 -27.76 24.30 11.44
CA ARG A 88 -26.73 24.49 10.40
C ARG A 88 -25.32 24.32 10.93
N THR A 89 -25.10 24.60 12.22
CA THR A 89 -23.83 24.39 12.90
C THR A 89 -23.56 22.90 13.05
N ALA A 90 -24.53 22.13 13.54
CA ALA A 90 -24.42 20.67 13.68
C ALA A 90 -24.23 19.98 12.32
N LEU A 91 -24.88 20.49 11.25
CA LEU A 91 -24.71 20.00 9.89
C LEU A 91 -23.25 20.20 9.41
N ARG A 92 -22.71 21.41 9.56
CA ARG A 92 -21.31 21.72 9.19
C ARG A 92 -20.31 20.89 9.98
N GLU A 93 -20.51 20.72 11.27
CA GLU A 93 -19.64 19.88 12.11
C GLU A 93 -19.68 18.42 11.67
N THR A 94 -20.84 17.91 11.28
CA THR A 94 -20.98 16.55 10.76
C THR A 94 -20.26 16.39 9.43
N MET A 95 -20.39 17.34 8.50
CA MET A 95 -19.64 17.35 7.24
C MET A 95 -18.14 17.39 7.47
N GLN A 96 -17.65 18.23 8.39
CA GLN A 96 -16.22 18.31 8.73
C GLN A 96 -15.70 17.00 9.30
N ARG A 97 -16.45 16.36 10.22
CA ARG A 97 -16.09 15.04 10.79
C ARG A 97 -16.00 13.96 9.72
N ILE A 98 -16.96 13.92 8.78
CA ILE A 98 -16.92 13.01 7.63
C ILE A 98 -15.68 13.28 6.76
N GLY A 99 -15.37 14.55 6.48
CA GLY A 99 -14.18 14.94 5.71
C GLY A 99 -12.88 14.46 6.36
N VAL A 100 -12.72 14.64 7.66
CA VAL A 100 -11.56 14.14 8.42
C VAL A 100 -11.45 12.61 8.36
N GLU A 101 -12.58 11.91 8.44
CA GLU A 101 -12.60 10.44 8.37
C GLU A 101 -12.21 9.92 6.98
N ILE A 102 -12.70 10.58 5.91
CA ILE A 102 -12.30 10.29 4.53
C ILE A 102 -10.79 10.51 4.34
N ASP A 103 -10.25 11.63 4.83
CA ASP A 103 -8.83 11.92 4.74
C ASP A 103 -7.98 10.90 5.50
N ARG A 104 -8.44 10.45 6.66
CA ARG A 104 -7.79 9.37 7.43
C ARG A 104 -7.75 8.06 6.62
N LEU A 105 -8.88 7.67 6.02
CA LEU A 105 -8.96 6.47 5.17
C LEU A 105 -8.06 6.59 3.95
N ARG A 106 -8.07 7.73 3.26
CA ARG A 106 -7.20 7.99 2.11
C ARG A 106 -5.71 7.87 2.47
N ASN A 107 -5.31 8.44 3.61
CA ASN A 107 -3.92 8.37 4.06
C ASN A 107 -3.52 6.96 4.51
N SER A 108 -4.44 6.19 5.12
CA SER A 108 -4.18 4.80 5.51
C SER A 108 -3.97 3.87 4.31
N PHE A 109 -4.57 4.17 3.16
CA PHE A 109 -4.37 3.43 1.92
C PHE A 109 -2.91 3.47 1.44
N SER A 110 -2.26 4.62 1.51
CA SER A 110 -0.84 4.77 1.18
C SER A 110 0.05 3.87 2.04
N LEU A 111 -0.22 3.82 3.35
CA LEU A 111 0.50 2.94 4.28
C LEU A 111 0.20 1.46 4.01
N GLY A 112 -1.06 1.12 3.75
CA GLY A 112 -1.49 -0.23 3.41
C GLY A 112 -0.79 -0.76 2.15
N ASN A 113 -0.70 0.05 1.10
CA ASN A 113 0.03 -0.31 -0.11
C ASN A 113 1.53 -0.49 0.12
N ALA A 114 2.15 0.38 0.94
CA ALA A 114 3.55 0.21 1.31
C ALA A 114 3.80 -1.11 2.07
N ILE A 115 2.89 -1.51 2.94
CA ILE A 115 2.99 -2.79 3.66
C ILE A 115 2.78 -3.97 2.70
N LYS A 116 1.81 -3.87 1.78
CA LYS A 116 1.46 -4.94 0.84
C LYS A 116 2.54 -5.15 -0.22
N GLU A 117 2.96 -4.08 -0.87
CA GLU A 117 3.92 -4.12 -1.98
C GLU A 117 5.37 -4.05 -1.52
N GLY A 118 5.60 -3.63 -0.30
CA GLY A 118 6.90 -3.33 0.28
C GLY A 118 7.25 -1.85 0.18
N VAL A 119 7.98 -1.37 1.19
CA VAL A 119 8.46 0.01 1.29
C VAL A 119 9.54 0.26 0.25
N ALA A 120 9.31 1.17 -0.67
CA ALA A 120 10.30 1.54 -1.69
C ALA A 120 11.39 2.44 -1.07
N VAL A 121 12.65 2.01 -1.20
CA VAL A 121 13.83 2.67 -0.62
C VAL A 121 14.80 3.04 -1.73
N ALA A 122 15.23 4.30 -1.78
CA ALA A 122 16.35 4.75 -2.59
C ALA A 122 17.58 5.01 -1.71
N ILE A 123 18.75 4.57 -2.17
CA ILE A 123 20.03 4.87 -1.51
C ILE A 123 20.79 5.87 -2.38
N ALA A 124 20.99 7.06 -1.86
CA ALA A 124 21.68 8.16 -2.54
C ALA A 124 22.97 8.53 -1.80
N GLY A 125 23.92 9.17 -2.51
CA GLY A 125 25.19 9.63 -1.95
C GLY A 125 26.30 9.65 -2.99
N ALA A 126 27.44 10.27 -2.67
CA ALA A 126 28.60 10.37 -3.54
C ALA A 126 29.12 9.00 -4.00
N PRO A 127 29.87 8.92 -5.10
CA PRO A 127 30.59 7.67 -5.45
C PRO A 127 31.49 7.23 -4.29
N ASN A 128 31.63 5.92 -4.14
CA ASN A 128 32.50 5.27 -3.13
C ASN A 128 32.16 5.54 -1.65
N VAL A 129 31.03 6.16 -1.32
CA VAL A 129 30.59 6.41 0.07
C VAL A 129 30.11 5.15 0.82
N GLY A 130 30.09 3.99 0.16
CA GLY A 130 29.72 2.71 0.78
C GLY A 130 28.27 2.24 0.51
N LYS A 131 27.56 2.83 -0.47
CA LYS A 131 26.18 2.44 -0.81
C LYS A 131 26.03 0.94 -1.10
N SER A 132 26.91 0.38 -1.93
CA SER A 132 26.90 -1.05 -2.29
C SER A 132 27.20 -1.95 -1.09
N THR A 133 28.07 -1.51 -0.19
CA THR A 133 28.41 -2.23 1.04
C THR A 133 27.22 -2.30 1.98
N LEU A 134 26.52 -1.16 2.17
CA LEU A 134 25.30 -1.10 2.97
C LEU A 134 24.22 -2.01 2.39
N LEU A 135 23.95 -1.88 1.08
CA LEU A 135 22.94 -2.69 0.40
C LEU A 135 23.24 -4.19 0.54
N ASN A 136 24.48 -4.60 0.24
CA ASN A 136 24.88 -6.00 0.35
C ASN A 136 24.76 -6.53 1.79
N ARG A 137 25.03 -5.72 2.79
CA ARG A 137 24.88 -6.11 4.18
C ARG A 137 23.40 -6.30 4.54
N LEU A 138 22.51 -5.37 4.16
CA LEU A 138 21.08 -5.48 4.37
C LEU A 138 20.50 -6.72 3.69
N LEU A 139 20.94 -7.02 2.47
CA LEU A 139 20.49 -8.19 1.72
C LEU A 139 21.01 -9.51 2.29
N ASN A 140 22.26 -9.55 2.77
CA ASN A 140 22.87 -10.79 3.28
C ASN A 140 22.35 -11.21 4.65
N GLU A 141 21.97 -10.26 5.50
CA GLU A 141 21.40 -10.55 6.82
C GLU A 141 19.98 -11.17 6.70
N GLU A 142 19.27 -10.93 5.59
CA GLU A 142 17.85 -11.30 5.39
C GLU A 142 17.61 -12.37 4.30
N ARG A 143 18.62 -12.77 3.52
CA ARG A 143 18.48 -13.80 2.46
C ARG A 143 17.98 -15.17 2.94
N ALA A 144 17.97 -15.40 4.24
CA ALA A 144 17.50 -16.65 4.81
C ALA A 144 15.97 -16.85 4.77
N MET A 145 15.18 -15.85 4.38
CA MET A 145 13.70 -15.88 4.47
C MET A 145 12.94 -15.56 3.19
N VAL A 146 13.58 -15.28 2.06
CA VAL A 146 12.86 -15.00 0.81
C VAL A 146 12.99 -16.17 -0.13
N SER A 147 11.90 -16.92 -0.35
CA SER A 147 11.81 -17.89 -1.44
C SER A 147 11.87 -17.13 -2.76
N GLU A 148 12.71 -17.61 -3.68
CA GLU A 148 12.75 -17.11 -5.06
C GLU A 148 11.40 -17.34 -5.75
N ILE A 149 10.52 -16.34 -5.74
CA ILE A 149 9.39 -16.32 -6.65
C ILE A 149 9.94 -15.86 -7.98
N ALA A 150 10.31 -16.83 -8.82
CA ALA A 150 10.65 -16.60 -10.22
C ALA A 150 9.42 -16.06 -10.96
N GLY A 151 9.48 -14.84 -11.47
CA GLY A 151 8.46 -14.36 -12.39
C GLY A 151 8.13 -12.88 -12.37
N THR A 152 9.11 -11.96 -12.42
CA THR A 152 8.88 -10.62 -12.99
C THR A 152 10.16 -10.13 -13.64
N THR A 153 10.41 -10.62 -14.85
CA THR A 153 11.36 -10.02 -15.78
C THR A 153 10.66 -8.86 -16.47
N ARG A 154 11.06 -7.64 -16.19
CA ARG A 154 11.35 -6.50 -17.07
C ARG A 154 11.27 -5.18 -16.30
N ASP A 155 12.36 -4.44 -16.36
CA ASP A 155 12.51 -2.99 -16.32
C ASP A 155 12.99 -2.27 -15.05
N VAL A 156 13.09 -2.85 -13.86
CA VAL A 156 13.87 -2.23 -12.77
C VAL A 156 14.55 -3.34 -11.96
N ILE A 157 15.85 -3.29 -11.78
CA ILE A 157 16.56 -4.22 -10.91
C ILE A 157 16.27 -3.78 -9.47
N GLU A 158 15.21 -4.36 -8.90
CA GLU A 158 14.85 -4.18 -7.50
C GLU A 158 15.41 -5.33 -6.66
N GLU A 159 16.08 -5.02 -5.58
CA GLU A 159 16.44 -6.00 -4.56
C GLU A 159 15.45 -5.90 -3.39
N ARG A 160 15.11 -7.04 -2.80
CA ARG A 160 14.10 -7.11 -1.74
C ARG A 160 14.70 -7.68 -0.46
N ALA A 161 14.39 -7.08 0.68
CA ALA A 161 14.75 -7.59 2.00
C ALA A 161 13.56 -7.51 2.95
N ASN A 162 13.40 -8.53 3.81
CA ASN A 162 12.36 -8.54 4.84
C ASN A 162 13.00 -8.19 6.19
N ILE A 163 12.86 -6.95 6.62
CA ILE A 163 13.48 -6.45 7.84
C ILE A 163 12.40 -6.25 8.91
N GLY A 164 12.49 -6.98 10.00
CA GLY A 164 11.53 -6.90 11.11
C GLY A 164 10.10 -7.32 10.74
N GLY A 165 9.94 -8.14 9.69
CA GLY A 165 8.62 -8.58 9.20
C GLY A 165 7.98 -7.62 8.19
N ILE A 166 8.69 -6.58 7.76
CA ILE A 166 8.28 -5.62 6.73
C ILE A 166 9.16 -5.83 5.50
N LEU A 167 8.53 -5.88 4.31
CA LEU A 167 9.25 -5.97 3.05
C LEU A 167 9.77 -4.58 2.64
N PHE A 168 11.06 -4.50 2.32
CA PHE A 168 11.70 -3.32 1.72
C PHE A 168 12.13 -3.65 0.29
N ARG A 169 11.92 -2.73 -0.64
CA ARG A 169 12.32 -2.80 -2.04
C ARG A 169 13.35 -1.71 -2.32
N PHE A 170 14.58 -2.10 -2.60
CA PHE A 170 15.66 -1.17 -2.92
C PHE A 170 15.63 -0.89 -4.42
N LEU A 171 15.38 0.37 -4.78
CA LEU A 171 15.25 0.81 -6.17
C LEU A 171 16.63 1.08 -6.78
N ASP A 172 16.78 0.77 -8.09
CA ASP A 172 17.99 1.05 -8.89
C ASP A 172 19.30 0.52 -8.29
N THR A 173 19.29 -0.76 -7.92
CA THR A 173 20.48 -1.41 -7.38
C THR A 173 21.62 -1.56 -8.42
N ALA A 174 21.30 -1.43 -9.72
CA ALA A 174 22.29 -1.48 -10.79
C ALA A 174 23.24 -0.26 -10.78
N GLY A 175 22.70 0.95 -10.56
CA GLY A 175 23.51 2.17 -10.40
C GLY A 175 24.38 2.16 -9.14
N ILE A 176 23.97 1.38 -8.13
CA ILE A 176 24.74 1.19 -6.90
C ILE A 176 25.90 0.21 -7.09
N ARG A 177 25.77 -0.76 -7.99
CA ARG A 177 26.76 -1.85 -8.23
C ARG A 177 27.79 -1.54 -9.31
N SER A 178 27.48 -0.61 -10.25
CA SER A 178 28.40 -0.27 -11.33
C SER A 178 29.41 0.80 -10.91
N THR A 179 30.69 0.49 -11.03
CA THR A 179 31.82 1.39 -10.72
C THR A 179 32.41 2.07 -11.97
N ASP A 180 31.73 2.00 -13.14
CA ASP A 180 32.26 2.53 -14.38
C ASP A 180 31.94 4.00 -14.59
N ASP A 181 33.00 4.83 -14.69
CA ASP A 181 32.98 6.29 -14.89
C ASP A 181 32.22 6.80 -16.14
N ARG A 182 31.86 5.94 -17.07
CA ARG A 182 31.15 6.33 -18.30
C ARG A 182 29.64 6.48 -18.16
N LEU A 183 29.07 6.10 -17.03
CA LEU A 183 27.61 6.11 -16.76
C LEU A 183 27.16 7.19 -15.77
N GLU A 184 28.04 8.12 -15.41
CA GLU A 184 27.81 9.07 -14.31
C GLU A 184 26.59 10.00 -14.55
N ARG A 185 26.37 10.50 -15.78
CA ARG A 185 25.20 11.36 -16.08
C ARG A 185 23.88 10.57 -16.11
N MET A 186 23.89 9.39 -16.70
CA MET A 186 22.73 8.50 -16.70
C MET A 186 22.43 7.96 -15.28
N GLY A 187 23.45 7.82 -14.44
CA GLY A 187 23.31 7.44 -13.04
C GLY A 187 22.59 8.50 -12.19
N ILE A 188 22.85 9.78 -12.43
CA ILE A 188 22.21 10.90 -11.72
C ILE A 188 20.70 10.95 -12.05
N GLU A 189 20.32 10.86 -13.31
CA GLU A 189 18.91 10.89 -13.72
C GLU A 189 18.14 9.70 -13.13
N ARG A 190 18.70 8.49 -13.18
CA ARG A 190 18.12 7.28 -12.58
C ARG A 190 17.99 7.41 -11.06
N THR A 191 19.02 7.90 -10.40
CA THR A 191 18.97 8.13 -8.95
C THR A 191 17.88 9.13 -8.58
N MET A 192 17.72 10.23 -9.34
CA MET A 192 16.64 11.19 -9.14
C MET A 192 15.26 10.59 -9.37
N GLU A 193 15.11 9.72 -10.38
CA GLU A 193 13.86 9.01 -10.62
C GLU A 193 13.55 8.04 -9.48
N SER A 194 14.54 7.32 -8.98
CA SER A 194 14.41 6.41 -7.83
C SER A 194 14.03 7.15 -6.55
N ILE A 195 14.64 8.32 -6.30
CA ILE A 195 14.29 9.20 -5.18
C ILE A 195 12.83 9.67 -5.28
N ARG A 196 12.35 10.02 -6.48
CA ARG A 196 10.94 10.44 -6.67
C ARG A 196 9.93 9.32 -6.42
N LYS A 197 10.31 8.07 -6.69
CA LYS A 197 9.47 6.88 -6.51
C LYS A 197 9.58 6.28 -5.11
N ALA A 198 10.62 6.61 -4.36
CA ALA A 198 10.89 6.06 -3.05
C ALA A 198 9.99 6.69 -1.97
N GLN A 199 9.57 5.87 -1.02
CA GLN A 199 8.91 6.30 0.22
C GLN A 199 9.94 6.67 1.30
N VAL A 200 11.14 6.06 1.22
CA VAL A 200 12.26 6.33 2.12
C VAL A 200 13.52 6.58 1.30
N VAL A 201 14.25 7.64 1.62
CA VAL A 201 15.54 7.94 0.99
C VAL A 201 16.62 7.84 2.05
N ILE A 202 17.62 6.98 1.83
CA ILE A 202 18.81 6.87 2.65
C ILE A 202 19.92 7.70 1.97
N HIS A 203 20.25 8.85 2.53
CA HIS A 203 21.34 9.68 2.04
C HIS A 203 22.62 9.36 2.78
N MET A 204 23.59 8.77 2.08
CA MET A 204 24.90 8.42 2.64
C MET A 204 25.90 9.55 2.39
N ILE A 205 26.54 10.00 3.45
CA ILE A 205 27.52 11.08 3.43
C ILE A 205 28.83 10.59 4.07
N ASP A 206 29.96 10.92 3.47
CA ASP A 206 31.26 10.64 4.06
C ASP A 206 31.59 11.73 5.07
N ALA A 207 31.76 11.36 6.35
CA ALA A 207 31.98 12.29 7.46
C ALA A 207 33.19 13.23 7.27
N PRO A 208 34.33 12.80 6.68
CA PRO A 208 35.47 13.70 6.39
C PRO A 208 35.18 14.80 5.36
N THR A 209 34.12 14.66 4.55
CA THR A 209 33.74 15.63 3.50
C THR A 209 32.70 16.66 3.97
N LEU A 210 32.26 16.57 5.20
CA LEU A 210 31.34 17.52 5.85
C LEU A 210 32.12 18.69 6.49
N THR A 211 32.75 19.54 5.66
CA THR A 211 33.35 20.80 6.08
C THR A 211 32.58 21.95 5.52
#